data_c6b97105d3de4a1600bcf671bea8493f
#
_entry.id   c6b97105d3de4a1600bcf671bea8493f
#
_cell.length_a   1.000
_cell.length_b   1.000
_cell.length_c   1.000
_cell.angle_alpha   90.00
_cell.angle_beta   90.00
_cell.angle_gamma   90.00
#
_symmetry.space_group_name_H-M   'P 1'
#
loop_
_entity.id
_entity.type
_entity.pdbx_description
1 polymer ?
#
loop_
_entity_poly.entity_id
_entity_poly.type
_entity_poly.pdbx_seq_one_letter_code
_entity_poly.pdbx_strand_id
1 'polypeptide(L)'
;MNFSPISITFFAYLVVMVAVGLVAWRYTKNFNDYILGGRRLGAVITALSVGASDMSGWLLMGLPGAVFLSGICESWIAIGLALGTLANWLIVAAPLRVYTETAHNALTLPDYFSHRFEDKSRMLRIISAVVILLFFAIYSASGMVASARLFEIVLDLPYSTALIFGTFATLALSLIHISEPTRH
;
A
#
# COMPACT_ATOMS: atom_id res chain seq x y z
N MET A 1 -22.56 7.92 -22.98
CA MET A 1 -21.51 7.03 -22.42
C MET A 1 -21.56 5.73 -23.21
N ASN A 2 -20.61 5.52 -24.10
CA ASN A 2 -20.48 4.23 -24.75
C ASN A 2 -19.87 3.26 -23.73
N PHE A 3 -20.65 2.29 -23.27
CA PHE A 3 -20.19 1.25 -22.39
C PHE A 3 -19.24 0.32 -23.17
N SER A 4 -17.97 0.69 -23.18
CA SER A 4 -16.96 -0.21 -23.74
C SER A 4 -16.77 -1.41 -22.81
N PRO A 5 -16.37 -2.59 -23.32
CA PRO A 5 -16.06 -3.75 -22.48
C PRO A 5 -15.06 -3.42 -21.36
N ILE A 6 -14.14 -2.51 -21.61
CA ILE A 6 -13.14 -2.02 -20.63
C ILE A 6 -13.82 -1.30 -19.47
N SER A 7 -14.75 -0.38 -19.77
CA SER A 7 -15.47 0.36 -18.74
C SER A 7 -16.32 -0.57 -17.87
N ILE A 8 -16.98 -1.56 -18.47
CA ILE A 8 -17.81 -2.56 -17.74
C ILE A 8 -16.92 -3.37 -16.78
N THR A 9 -15.80 -3.89 -17.28
CA THR A 9 -14.85 -4.68 -16.47
C THR A 9 -14.28 -3.82 -15.32
N PHE A 10 -13.96 -2.57 -15.58
CA PHE A 10 -13.45 -1.64 -14.58
C PHE A 10 -14.46 -1.37 -13.47
N PHE A 11 -15.72 -1.08 -13.81
CA PHE A 11 -16.77 -0.89 -12.81
C PHE A 11 -17.07 -2.18 -12.03
N ALA A 12 -17.11 -3.34 -12.70
CA ALA A 12 -17.27 -4.62 -12.01
C ALA A 12 -16.15 -4.84 -11.00
N TYR A 13 -14.90 -4.55 -11.36
CA TYR A 13 -13.76 -4.63 -10.45
C TYR A 13 -13.91 -3.69 -9.24
N LEU A 14 -14.30 -2.43 -9.46
CA LEU A 14 -14.53 -1.48 -8.36
C LEU A 14 -15.61 -1.95 -7.39
N VAL A 15 -16.73 -2.49 -7.92
CA VAL A 15 -17.81 -3.05 -7.08
C VAL A 15 -17.31 -4.22 -6.24
N VAL A 16 -16.54 -5.13 -6.84
CA VAL A 16 -15.94 -6.26 -6.12
C VAL A 16 -14.99 -5.77 -5.03
N MET A 17 -14.13 -4.77 -5.31
CA MET A 17 -13.21 -4.20 -4.34
C MET A 17 -13.95 -3.56 -3.15
N VAL A 18 -15.01 -2.79 -3.42
CA VAL A 18 -15.83 -2.21 -2.36
C VAL A 18 -16.52 -3.30 -1.53
N ALA A 19 -17.06 -4.33 -2.17
CA ALA A 19 -17.69 -5.46 -1.47
C ALA A 19 -16.69 -6.20 -0.56
N VAL A 20 -15.48 -6.47 -1.05
CA VAL A 20 -14.40 -7.06 -0.24
C VAL A 20 -14.03 -6.15 0.92
N GLY A 21 -13.92 -4.83 0.69
CA GLY A 21 -13.64 -3.85 1.74
C GLY A 21 -14.71 -3.85 2.84
N LEU A 22 -15.99 -3.88 2.47
CA LEU A 22 -17.12 -3.93 3.42
C LEU A 22 -17.15 -5.24 4.21
N VAL A 23 -16.79 -6.35 3.59
CA VAL A 23 -16.65 -7.64 4.27
C VAL A 23 -15.49 -7.59 5.25
N ALA A 24 -14.32 -7.12 4.82
CA ALA A 24 -13.15 -6.99 5.68
C ALA A 24 -13.40 -6.08 6.88
N TRP A 25 -14.09 -4.95 6.67
CA TRP A 25 -14.49 -4.04 7.72
C TRP A 25 -15.30 -4.73 8.83
N ARG A 26 -16.23 -5.62 8.49
CA ARG A 26 -17.02 -6.38 9.49
C ARG A 26 -16.18 -7.31 10.37
N TYR A 27 -15.03 -7.76 9.88
CA TYR A 27 -14.14 -8.67 10.61
C TYR A 27 -13.04 -7.93 11.38
N THR A 28 -12.79 -6.64 11.08
CA THR A 28 -11.78 -5.82 11.75
C THR A 28 -12.37 -5.25 13.05
N LYS A 29 -11.85 -5.68 14.21
CA LYS A 29 -12.39 -5.28 15.51
C LYS A 29 -11.51 -4.30 16.27
N ASN A 30 -10.19 -4.33 16.03
CA ASN A 30 -9.21 -3.57 16.78
C ASN A 30 -8.20 -2.90 15.83
N PHE A 31 -7.51 -1.88 16.34
CA PHE A 31 -6.44 -1.19 15.62
C PHE A 31 -5.30 -2.14 15.20
N ASN A 32 -4.98 -3.14 16.02
CA ASN A 32 -4.02 -4.19 15.68
C ASN A 32 -4.49 -5.05 14.49
N ASP A 33 -5.78 -5.38 14.44
CA ASP A 33 -6.34 -6.12 13.31
C ASP A 33 -6.26 -5.29 12.03
N TYR A 34 -6.49 -3.98 12.13
CA TYR A 34 -6.41 -3.07 11.00
C TYR A 34 -4.98 -2.94 10.46
N ILE A 35 -4.00 -2.66 11.31
CA ILE A 35 -2.60 -2.40 10.86
C ILE A 35 -1.87 -3.69 10.49
N LEU A 36 -2.03 -4.76 11.28
CA LEU A 36 -1.22 -5.98 11.18
C LEU A 36 -2.03 -7.23 10.79
N GLY A 37 -3.32 -7.07 10.44
CA GLY A 37 -4.20 -8.23 10.22
C GLY A 37 -4.26 -9.16 11.44
N GLY A 38 -4.15 -8.62 12.65
CA GLY A 38 -4.08 -9.37 13.89
C GLY A 38 -2.87 -10.32 14.01
N ARG A 39 -1.85 -10.15 13.16
CA ARG A 39 -0.68 -11.03 13.03
C ARG A 39 -1.03 -12.50 12.73
N ARG A 40 -2.21 -12.76 12.18
CA ARG A 40 -2.74 -14.12 11.92
C ARG A 40 -2.85 -14.46 10.44
N LEU A 41 -2.34 -13.59 9.57
CA LEU A 41 -2.39 -13.80 8.13
C LEU A 41 -1.52 -15.00 7.74
N GLY A 42 -2.09 -15.91 6.94
CA GLY A 42 -1.37 -17.03 6.36
C GLY A 42 -0.37 -16.57 5.29
N ALA A 43 0.62 -17.42 4.98
CA ALA A 43 1.71 -17.09 4.06
C ALA A 43 1.22 -16.62 2.68
N VAL A 44 0.21 -17.26 2.12
CA VAL A 44 -0.35 -16.90 0.80
C VAL A 44 -1.01 -15.53 0.83
N ILE A 45 -1.84 -15.25 1.84
CA ILE A 45 -2.52 -13.96 1.97
C ILE A 45 -1.49 -12.85 2.20
N THR A 46 -0.48 -13.11 3.03
CA THR A 46 0.60 -12.14 3.28
C THR A 46 1.38 -11.84 2.00
N ALA A 47 1.75 -12.85 1.22
CA ALA A 47 2.46 -12.67 -0.04
C ALA A 47 1.64 -11.87 -1.05
N LEU A 48 0.35 -12.18 -1.20
CA LEU A 48 -0.56 -11.44 -2.08
C LEU A 48 -0.76 -9.99 -1.61
N SER A 49 -0.88 -9.77 -0.29
CA SER A 49 -1.03 -8.44 0.29
C SER A 49 0.21 -7.57 0.05
N VAL A 50 1.40 -8.14 0.24
CA VAL A 50 2.66 -7.44 -0.04
C VAL A 50 2.77 -7.12 -1.52
N GLY A 51 2.51 -8.08 -2.41
CA GLY A 51 2.51 -7.85 -3.85
C GLY A 51 1.56 -6.72 -4.27
N ALA A 52 0.35 -6.70 -3.71
CA ALA A 52 -0.65 -5.67 -4.00
C ALA A 52 -0.27 -4.29 -3.45
N SER A 53 0.37 -4.22 -2.27
CA SER A 53 0.68 -2.95 -1.60
C SER A 53 2.00 -2.32 -2.03
N ASP A 54 3.01 -3.15 -2.30
CA ASP A 54 4.39 -2.70 -2.57
C ASP A 54 4.64 -2.43 -4.06
N MET A 55 4.03 -3.24 -4.92
CA MET A 55 4.39 -3.24 -6.34
C MET A 55 3.79 -2.12 -7.19
N SER A 56 2.86 -1.35 -6.73
CA SER A 56 2.25 -0.17 -7.37
C SER A 56 2.09 -0.21 -8.91
N GLY A 57 1.47 0.79 -9.50
CA GLY A 57 1.39 0.95 -10.96
C GLY A 57 2.75 1.13 -11.64
N TRP A 58 3.80 1.50 -10.89
CA TRP A 58 5.14 1.64 -11.45
C TRP A 58 5.70 0.31 -11.97
N LEU A 59 5.53 -0.78 -11.24
CA LEU A 59 6.01 -2.09 -11.67
C LEU A 59 5.29 -2.59 -12.93
N LEU A 60 3.99 -2.32 -13.04
CA LEU A 60 3.17 -2.81 -14.16
C LEU A 60 3.26 -1.95 -15.44
N MET A 61 3.51 -0.66 -15.29
CA MET A 61 3.54 0.30 -16.40
C MET A 61 4.89 0.98 -16.56
N GLY A 62 5.47 1.46 -15.46
CA GLY A 62 6.71 2.24 -15.48
C GLY A 62 7.92 1.40 -15.88
N LEU A 63 8.09 0.24 -15.26
CA LEU A 63 9.23 -0.63 -15.56
C LEU A 63 9.18 -1.21 -16.98
N PRO A 64 8.07 -1.77 -17.49
CA PRO A 64 8.00 -2.17 -18.90
C PRO A 64 8.19 -1.01 -19.87
N GLY A 65 7.65 0.18 -19.53
CA GLY A 65 7.87 1.39 -20.32
C GLY A 65 9.33 1.82 -20.35
N ALA A 66 10.03 1.77 -19.22
CA ALA A 66 11.46 2.07 -19.14
C ALA A 66 12.29 1.08 -19.97
N VAL A 67 12.00 -0.22 -19.86
CA VAL A 67 12.66 -1.25 -20.69
C VAL A 67 12.42 -1.03 -22.18
N PHE A 68 11.20 -0.64 -22.55
CA PHE A 68 10.85 -0.36 -23.93
C PHE A 68 11.59 0.87 -24.49
N LEU A 69 11.74 1.92 -23.70
CA LEU A 69 12.35 3.19 -24.12
C LEU A 69 13.88 3.18 -24.03
N SER A 70 14.43 2.59 -22.94
CA SER A 70 15.86 2.67 -22.61
C SER A 70 16.61 1.36 -22.86
N GLY A 71 15.89 0.30 -23.21
CA GLY A 71 16.47 -0.99 -23.53
C GLY A 71 16.56 -1.94 -22.33
N ILE A 72 17.11 -3.13 -22.59
CA ILE A 72 17.13 -4.27 -21.65
C ILE A 72 17.93 -4.01 -20.36
N CYS A 73 18.79 -2.99 -20.36
CA CYS A 73 19.57 -2.60 -19.18
C CYS A 73 18.67 -2.24 -17.98
N GLU A 74 17.47 -1.70 -18.24
CA GLU A 74 16.50 -1.39 -17.18
C GLU A 74 15.95 -2.65 -16.46
N SER A 75 16.11 -3.83 -17.08
CA SER A 75 15.73 -5.11 -16.46
C SER A 75 16.51 -5.42 -15.17
N TRP A 76 17.69 -4.81 -14.98
CA TRP A 76 18.44 -4.93 -13.73
C TRP A 76 17.64 -4.43 -12.51
N ILE A 77 16.75 -3.46 -12.71
CA ILE A 77 15.86 -2.98 -11.66
C ILE A 77 14.92 -4.11 -11.21
N ALA A 78 14.34 -4.86 -12.16
CA ALA A 78 13.47 -5.99 -11.84
C ALA A 78 14.22 -7.11 -11.11
N ILE A 79 15.44 -7.42 -11.56
CA ILE A 79 16.31 -8.43 -10.93
C ILE A 79 16.66 -7.99 -9.50
N GLY A 80 17.08 -6.74 -9.33
CA GLY A 80 17.41 -6.19 -8.01
C GLY A 80 16.23 -6.20 -7.06
N LEU A 81 15.02 -5.84 -7.54
CA LEU A 81 13.78 -5.87 -6.78
C LEU A 81 13.43 -7.31 -6.34
N ALA A 82 13.51 -8.27 -7.25
CA ALA A 82 13.23 -9.68 -6.94
C ALA A 82 14.21 -10.25 -5.91
N LEU A 83 15.50 -10.04 -6.10
CA LEU A 83 16.54 -10.49 -5.17
C LEU A 83 16.44 -9.77 -3.81
N GLY A 84 16.20 -8.47 -3.82
CA GLY A 84 16.02 -7.67 -2.61
C GLY A 84 14.81 -8.11 -1.80
N THR A 85 13.68 -8.36 -2.45
CA THR A 85 12.47 -8.88 -1.81
C THR A 85 12.72 -10.27 -1.21
N LEU A 86 13.38 -11.16 -1.96
CA LEU A 86 13.74 -12.49 -1.46
C LEU A 86 14.66 -12.39 -0.23
N ALA A 87 15.70 -11.58 -0.29
CA ALA A 87 16.62 -11.35 0.82
C ALA A 87 15.89 -10.75 2.04
N ASN A 88 14.99 -9.79 1.83
CA ASN A 88 14.17 -9.20 2.89
C ASN A 88 13.32 -10.27 3.61
N TRP A 89 12.66 -11.16 2.87
CA TRP A 89 11.86 -12.23 3.47
C TRP A 89 12.70 -13.26 4.23
N LEU A 90 13.88 -13.61 3.73
CA LEU A 90 14.73 -14.61 4.34
C LEU A 90 15.50 -14.07 5.56
N ILE A 91 15.91 -12.81 5.54
CA ILE A 91 16.85 -12.27 6.52
C ILE A 91 16.16 -11.31 7.51
N VAL A 92 15.23 -10.47 7.02
CA VAL A 92 14.69 -9.35 7.81
C VAL A 92 13.31 -9.65 8.39
N ALA A 93 12.41 -10.23 7.62
CA ALA A 93 11.00 -10.33 7.98
C ALA A 93 10.76 -11.16 9.26
N ALA A 94 11.41 -12.32 9.40
CA ALA A 94 11.22 -13.19 10.56
C ALA A 94 11.77 -12.57 11.84
N PRO A 95 13.03 -12.09 11.91
CA PRO A 95 13.53 -11.38 13.09
C PRO A 95 12.72 -10.12 13.43
N LEU A 96 12.34 -9.32 12.43
CA LEU A 96 11.58 -8.10 12.66
C LEU A 96 10.22 -8.40 13.30
N ARG A 97 9.53 -9.44 12.85
CA ARG A 97 8.26 -9.86 13.46
C ARG A 97 8.43 -10.20 14.93
N VAL A 98 9.43 -11.01 15.29
CA VAL A 98 9.69 -11.41 16.67
C VAL A 98 10.08 -10.20 17.52
N TYR A 99 10.97 -9.35 17.01
CA TYR A 99 11.42 -8.16 17.74
C TYR A 99 10.31 -7.13 17.94
N THR A 100 9.40 -6.95 17.00
CA THR A 100 8.26 -6.04 17.18
C THR A 100 7.27 -6.55 18.22
N GLU A 101 7.11 -7.86 18.37
CA GLU A 101 6.27 -8.45 19.44
C GLU A 101 6.92 -8.26 20.82
N THR A 102 8.22 -8.54 20.93
CA THR A 102 8.96 -8.39 22.20
C THR A 102 9.18 -6.93 22.59
N ALA A 103 9.29 -6.01 21.64
CA ALA A 103 9.41 -4.57 21.85
C ALA A 103 8.05 -3.91 22.09
N HIS A 104 7.39 -4.28 23.18
CA HIS A 104 6.09 -3.74 23.61
C HIS A 104 4.98 -3.79 22.53
N ASN A 105 5.00 -4.83 21.68
CA ASN A 105 4.06 -4.97 20.56
C ASN A 105 4.05 -3.74 19.62
N ALA A 106 5.22 -3.26 19.24
CA ALA A 106 5.36 -2.11 18.37
C ALA A 106 4.61 -2.33 17.04
N LEU A 107 3.71 -1.40 16.72
CA LEU A 107 2.87 -1.47 15.52
C LEU A 107 3.49 -0.76 14.32
N THR A 108 4.39 0.17 14.59
CA THR A 108 5.04 1.01 13.57
C THR A 108 6.55 0.95 13.69
N LEU A 109 7.26 1.22 12.60
CA LEU A 109 8.73 1.30 12.62
C LEU A 109 9.26 2.39 13.56
N PRO A 110 8.67 3.60 13.66
CA PRO A 110 9.07 4.58 14.66
C PRO A 110 8.96 4.09 16.10
N ASP A 111 7.91 3.36 16.45
CA ASP A 111 7.76 2.76 17.76
C ASP A 111 8.80 1.65 17.99
N TYR A 112 9.01 0.80 16.98
CA TYR A 112 10.02 -0.24 17.04
C TYR A 112 11.42 0.34 17.30
N PHE A 113 11.82 1.39 16.60
CA PHE A 113 13.13 2.02 16.80
C PHE A 113 13.25 2.64 18.19
N SER A 114 12.20 3.31 18.66
CA SER A 114 12.18 3.89 19.99
C SER A 114 12.38 2.85 21.09
N HIS A 115 11.69 1.71 20.99
CA HIS A 115 11.81 0.63 21.96
C HIS A 115 13.11 -0.16 21.81
N ARG A 116 13.54 -0.44 20.58
CA ARG A 116 14.73 -1.23 20.29
C ARG A 116 16.01 -0.58 20.77
N PHE A 117 16.09 0.76 20.66
CA PHE A 117 17.26 1.54 21.06
C PHE A 117 17.09 2.26 22.39
N GLU A 118 16.01 1.98 23.14
CA GLU A 118 15.71 2.60 24.44
C GLU A 118 15.77 4.13 24.38
N ASP A 119 15.24 4.72 23.30
CA ASP A 119 15.33 6.15 23.05
C ASP A 119 14.48 6.97 24.03
N LYS A 120 15.08 7.42 25.11
CA LYS A 120 14.45 8.28 26.11
C LYS A 120 14.13 9.69 25.58
N SER A 121 14.86 10.15 24.56
CA SER A 121 14.67 11.47 23.95
C SER A 121 13.52 11.53 22.97
N ARG A 122 12.99 10.38 22.52
CA ARG A 122 12.00 10.22 21.44
C ARG A 122 12.45 10.76 20.07
N MET A 123 13.73 11.09 19.93
CA MET A 123 14.29 11.65 18.70
C MET A 123 14.21 10.65 17.54
N LEU A 124 14.53 9.38 17.77
CA LEU A 124 14.44 8.34 16.74
C LEU A 124 12.98 8.18 16.25
N ARG A 125 12.02 8.23 17.17
CA ARG A 125 10.60 8.15 16.84
C ARG A 125 10.17 9.34 15.98
N ILE A 126 10.55 10.56 16.34
CA ILE A 126 10.19 11.78 15.63
C ILE A 126 10.84 11.81 14.25
N ILE A 127 12.14 11.57 14.16
CA ILE A 127 12.89 11.63 12.90
C ILE A 127 12.36 10.59 11.92
N SER A 128 12.20 9.34 12.36
CA SER A 128 11.67 8.27 11.49
C SER A 128 10.23 8.55 11.06
N ALA A 129 9.37 9.08 11.93
CA ALA A 129 8.01 9.45 11.58
C ALA A 129 7.98 10.58 10.54
N VAL A 130 8.83 11.62 10.68
CA VAL A 130 8.93 12.72 9.71
C VAL A 130 9.41 12.23 8.36
N VAL A 131 10.45 11.38 8.34
CA VAL A 131 10.95 10.77 7.09
C VAL A 131 9.87 9.96 6.41
N ILE A 132 9.19 9.08 7.14
CA ILE A 132 8.09 8.28 6.61
C ILE A 132 6.98 9.18 6.05
N LEU A 133 6.54 10.18 6.82
CA LEU A 133 5.48 11.11 6.39
C LEU A 133 5.84 11.81 5.08
N LEU A 134 7.06 12.32 4.96
CA LEU A 134 7.52 13.05 3.79
C LEU A 134 7.53 12.15 2.54
N PHE A 135 8.16 10.99 2.63
CA PHE A 135 8.27 10.09 1.48
C PHE A 135 6.91 9.46 1.10
N PHE A 136 6.08 9.11 2.08
CA PHE A 136 4.74 8.59 1.79
C PHE A 136 3.78 9.65 1.26
N ALA A 137 3.95 10.92 1.62
CA ALA A 137 3.19 12.00 0.99
C ALA A 137 3.50 12.11 -0.51
N ILE A 138 4.78 12.06 -0.89
CA ILE A 138 5.20 12.05 -2.30
C ILE A 138 4.70 10.79 -3.01
N TYR A 139 4.82 9.63 -2.38
CA TYR A 139 4.34 8.37 -2.92
C TYR A 139 2.82 8.38 -3.16
N SER A 140 2.04 8.87 -2.19
CA SER A 140 0.60 9.00 -2.32
C SER A 140 0.20 9.97 -3.43
N ALA A 141 0.90 11.09 -3.55
CA ALA A 141 0.68 12.05 -4.64
C ALA A 141 0.92 11.41 -6.01
N SER A 142 1.99 10.62 -6.17
CA SER A 142 2.26 9.89 -7.42
C SER A 142 1.17 8.86 -7.73
N GLY A 143 0.64 8.17 -6.72
CA GLY A 143 -0.48 7.24 -6.85
C GLY A 143 -1.78 7.93 -7.30
N MET A 144 -2.06 9.12 -6.77
CA MET A 144 -3.22 9.93 -7.19
C MET A 144 -3.10 10.35 -8.67
N VAL A 145 -1.92 10.76 -9.11
CA VAL A 145 -1.67 11.11 -10.52
C VAL A 145 -1.86 9.88 -11.42
N ALA A 146 -1.32 8.72 -11.03
CA ALA A 146 -1.47 7.49 -11.78
C ALA A 146 -2.95 7.05 -11.89
N SER A 147 -3.71 7.13 -10.80
CA SER A 147 -5.15 6.83 -10.80
C SER A 147 -5.94 7.81 -11.66
N ALA A 148 -5.62 9.10 -11.62
CA ALA A 148 -6.26 10.11 -12.46
C ALA A 148 -6.05 9.82 -13.95
N ARG A 149 -4.84 9.44 -14.36
CA ARG A 149 -4.55 9.04 -15.74
C ARG A 149 -5.32 7.79 -16.16
N LEU A 150 -5.46 6.83 -15.27
CA LEU A 150 -6.27 5.64 -15.52
C LEU A 150 -7.75 6.00 -15.76
N PHE A 151 -8.34 6.83 -14.88
CA PHE A 151 -9.73 7.28 -15.04
C PHE A 151 -9.94 8.14 -16.30
N GLU A 152 -8.98 8.99 -16.63
CA GLU A 152 -8.99 9.78 -17.87
C GLU A 152 -9.08 8.85 -19.11
N ILE A 153 -8.24 7.82 -19.18
CA ILE A 153 -8.19 6.90 -20.33
C ILE A 153 -9.40 5.97 -20.37
N VAL A 154 -9.81 5.41 -19.22
CA VAL A 154 -10.87 4.39 -19.18
C VAL A 154 -12.27 4.99 -19.29
N LEU A 155 -12.48 6.17 -18.70
CA LEU A 155 -13.79 6.83 -18.62
C LEU A 155 -13.94 8.03 -19.54
N ASP A 156 -12.89 8.38 -20.27
CA ASP A 156 -12.85 9.57 -21.15
C ASP A 156 -13.24 10.86 -20.40
N LEU A 157 -12.70 11.01 -19.19
CA LEU A 157 -12.97 12.16 -18.32
C LEU A 157 -11.83 13.20 -18.44
N PRO A 158 -12.12 14.51 -18.30
CA PRO A 158 -11.09 15.52 -18.13
C PRO A 158 -10.19 15.18 -16.93
N TYR A 159 -8.88 15.38 -17.05
CA TYR A 159 -7.89 15.03 -16.02
C TYR A 159 -8.25 15.55 -14.63
N SER A 160 -8.71 16.81 -14.52
CA SER A 160 -9.09 17.40 -13.23
C SER A 160 -10.26 16.65 -12.56
N THR A 161 -11.25 16.26 -13.34
CA THR A 161 -12.39 15.47 -12.86
C THR A 161 -11.93 14.06 -12.49
N ALA A 162 -11.10 13.44 -13.32
CA ALA A 162 -10.52 12.13 -13.08
C ALA A 162 -9.68 12.09 -11.79
N LEU A 163 -8.91 13.17 -11.51
CA LEU A 163 -8.13 13.31 -10.28
C LEU A 163 -9.03 13.37 -9.05
N ILE A 164 -10.09 14.15 -9.08
CA ILE A 164 -11.06 14.26 -7.97
C ILE A 164 -11.74 12.90 -7.73
N PHE A 165 -12.20 12.24 -8.78
CA PHE A 165 -12.82 10.91 -8.69
C PHE A 165 -11.85 9.86 -8.14
N GLY A 166 -10.63 9.79 -8.64
CA GLY A 166 -9.61 8.85 -8.18
C GLY A 166 -9.23 9.08 -6.72
N THR A 167 -9.05 10.34 -6.34
CA THR A 167 -8.78 10.72 -4.94
C THR A 167 -9.94 10.35 -4.03
N PHE A 168 -11.16 10.68 -4.43
CA PHE A 168 -12.35 10.34 -3.65
C PHE A 168 -12.54 8.83 -3.49
N ALA A 169 -12.37 8.06 -4.56
CA ALA A 169 -12.45 6.60 -4.51
C ALA A 169 -11.40 6.02 -3.54
N THR A 170 -10.17 6.51 -3.60
CA THR A 170 -9.09 6.07 -2.70
C THR A 170 -9.40 6.43 -1.25
N LEU A 171 -9.86 7.66 -0.98
CA LEU A 171 -10.25 8.08 0.36
C LEU A 171 -11.46 7.31 0.89
N ALA A 172 -12.48 7.08 0.06
CA ALA A 172 -13.65 6.32 0.46
C ALA A 172 -13.28 4.88 0.84
N LEU A 173 -12.45 4.20 0.04
CA LEU A 173 -11.95 2.88 0.36
C LEU A 173 -11.10 2.89 1.64
N SER A 174 -10.27 3.90 1.86
CA SER A 174 -9.47 4.06 3.06
C SER A 174 -10.34 4.34 4.30
N LEU A 175 -11.34 5.22 4.18
CA LEU A 175 -12.24 5.60 5.29
C LEU A 175 -13.18 4.45 5.72
N ILE A 176 -13.56 3.55 4.83
CA ILE A 176 -14.32 2.35 5.18
C ILE A 176 -13.55 1.51 6.23
N HIS A 177 -12.22 1.55 6.19
CA HIS A 177 -11.38 0.86 7.15
C HIS A 177 -11.10 1.67 8.43
N ILE A 178 -11.25 3.00 8.43
CA ILE A 178 -10.88 3.87 9.55
C ILE A 178 -12.04 4.11 10.54
N SER A 179 -13.29 3.93 10.12
CA SER A 179 -14.45 4.44 10.87
C SER A 179 -14.84 3.70 12.14
N GLU A 180 -14.04 2.76 12.68
CA GLU A 180 -14.37 2.14 13.98
C GLU A 180 -13.20 1.75 14.90
N PRO A 181 -12.49 2.72 15.52
CA PRO A 181 -11.77 2.45 16.77
C PRO A 181 -12.60 2.78 18.03
N THR A 182 -13.87 3.21 17.93
CA THR A 182 -14.57 3.83 19.07
C THR A 182 -15.93 3.24 19.43
N ARG A 183 -16.25 2.02 19.02
CA ARG A 183 -17.39 1.29 19.61
C ARG A 183 -16.90 0.29 20.66
N HIS A 184 -16.86 0.78 21.89
CA HIS A 184 -16.96 -0.04 23.09
C HIS A 184 -18.41 -0.44 23.32
#